data_3bbcb8b86ea8c1ac1abd36ed42e96b01
#
_entry.id   3bbcb8b86ea8c1ac1abd36ed42e96b01
#
_cell.length_a   1.000
_cell.length_b   1.000
_cell.length_c   1.000
_cell.angle_alpha   90.00
_cell.angle_beta   90.00
_cell.angle_gamma   90.00
#
_symmetry.space_group_name_H-M   'P 1'
#
loop_
_entity.id
_entity.type
_entity.pdbx_description
1 polymer ?
#
loop_
_entity_poly.entity_id
_entity_poly.type
_entity_poly.pdbx_seq_one_letter_code
_entity_poly.pdbx_strand_id
1 'polypeptide(L)'
;MTQGVRGTRDFYPEDMRVRNWLFEKFHSAARSHGFEEYDAPVLETEELYTRKSGEEITQQLYNFEDKGGRKVALRPEMTPSLARMVMARSGALALPIKWYSIPQCWRYERTQRGRGREHYQWNVDIWGAEGVEADAEIVSVLVHFFRSVGLSSDDLVVRVSSRKVLEEVLGSLGVTGDAFSKTCIIIDKMDKLPAEAIEAQLTELGLDPDAISTIQSVLGIKDMGDLEGALGNSSEAVSELGAIFSLFESYGIGQWVELDASVVRGLAYYTGPVFEAHDRAGELRAVCGGGRYDRLIGTLGGKDLPATGFGFGDMVVMELLREKGLVPETPQGVQDIVFGMGPELRGAAMEVASAIRSGGRSADLVLEDKKMKWVFKHAERLGAERLVMVMPDEWSQRIVKIKHLARGRSRKSPSTNCDSRCGQRVACERYRSQSVTVIRIEVSGFTQVTH
;
A
#
# COMPACT_ATOMS: atom_id res chain seq x y z
N MET A 1 7.66 7.96 -31.96
CA MET A 1 6.70 7.33 -31.03
C MET A 1 6.41 8.32 -29.90
N THR A 2 5.15 8.50 -29.56
CA THR A 2 4.75 9.35 -28.41
C THR A 2 5.17 8.64 -27.13
N GLN A 3 5.96 9.30 -26.29
CA GLN A 3 6.39 8.76 -25.01
C GLN A 3 5.50 9.29 -23.91
N GLY A 4 5.32 8.51 -22.83
CA GLY A 4 4.67 8.96 -21.61
C GLY A 4 5.41 10.13 -20.94
N VAL A 5 4.76 10.82 -20.03
CA VAL A 5 5.39 11.88 -19.24
C VAL A 5 6.55 11.29 -18.41
N ARG A 6 7.71 11.94 -18.44
CA ARG A 6 8.90 11.44 -17.71
C ARG A 6 8.60 11.27 -16.23
N GLY A 7 8.86 10.07 -15.71
CA GLY A 7 8.66 9.73 -14.29
C GLY A 7 7.27 9.22 -13.96
N THR A 8 6.41 9.02 -14.97
CA THR A 8 5.15 8.29 -14.83
C THR A 8 5.27 6.88 -15.40
N ARG A 9 4.36 5.98 -14.99
CA ARG A 9 4.37 4.57 -15.37
C ARG A 9 3.14 4.22 -16.20
N ASP A 10 3.35 3.47 -17.29
CA ASP A 10 2.30 2.71 -17.93
C ASP A 10 2.14 1.37 -17.20
N PHE A 11 0.91 0.90 -17.02
CA PHE A 11 0.60 -0.39 -16.43
C PHE A 11 -0.02 -1.28 -17.48
N TYR A 12 0.75 -2.20 -18.04
CA TYR A 12 0.21 -3.23 -18.90
C TYR A 12 -0.62 -4.25 -18.10
N PRO A 13 -1.42 -5.12 -18.77
CA PRO A 13 -2.29 -6.05 -18.06
C PRO A 13 -1.57 -6.93 -17.01
N GLU A 14 -0.33 -7.34 -17.27
CA GLU A 14 0.52 -8.07 -16.34
C GLU A 14 0.89 -7.23 -15.12
N ASP A 15 1.27 -5.97 -15.32
CA ASP A 15 1.59 -5.03 -14.23
C ASP A 15 0.35 -4.72 -13.39
N MET A 16 -0.80 -4.58 -14.07
CA MET A 16 -2.09 -4.38 -13.40
C MET A 16 -2.47 -5.53 -12.49
N ARG A 17 -2.20 -6.78 -12.88
CA ARG A 17 -2.47 -7.93 -12.02
C ARG A 17 -1.65 -7.90 -10.74
N VAL A 18 -0.36 -7.57 -10.84
CA VAL A 18 0.53 -7.42 -9.68
C VAL A 18 0.09 -6.26 -8.80
N ARG A 19 -0.23 -5.09 -9.40
CA ARG A 19 -0.74 -3.93 -8.67
C ARG A 19 -2.05 -4.25 -7.94
N ASN A 20 -2.99 -4.90 -8.61
CA ASN A 20 -4.28 -5.24 -8.01
C ASN A 20 -4.11 -6.25 -6.87
N TRP A 21 -3.16 -7.19 -6.98
CA TRP A 21 -2.80 -8.07 -5.88
C TRP A 21 -2.30 -7.28 -4.66
N LEU A 22 -1.40 -6.30 -4.86
CA LEU A 22 -0.93 -5.44 -3.77
C LEU A 22 -2.08 -4.65 -3.14
N PHE A 23 -2.93 -4.05 -3.97
CA PHE A 23 -4.08 -3.26 -3.49
C PHE A 23 -5.07 -4.10 -2.70
N GLU A 24 -5.32 -5.34 -3.13
CA GLU A 24 -6.17 -6.27 -2.36
C GLU A 24 -5.56 -6.58 -0.97
N LYS A 25 -4.23 -6.65 -0.86
CA LYS A 25 -3.56 -6.77 0.44
C LYS A 25 -3.77 -5.53 1.32
N PHE A 26 -3.70 -4.32 0.74
CA PHE A 26 -4.03 -3.07 1.43
C PHE A 26 -5.49 -3.04 1.88
N HIS A 27 -6.43 -3.33 0.98
CA HIS A 27 -7.85 -3.41 1.29
C HIS A 27 -8.14 -4.42 2.41
N SER A 28 -7.57 -5.61 2.31
CA SER A 28 -7.77 -6.68 3.29
C SER A 28 -7.25 -6.27 4.68
N ALA A 29 -6.05 -5.70 4.76
CA ALA A 29 -5.48 -5.24 6.03
C ALA A 29 -6.32 -4.12 6.65
N ALA A 30 -6.74 -3.11 5.89
CA ALA A 30 -7.58 -2.03 6.38
C ALA A 30 -8.95 -2.54 6.86
N ARG A 31 -9.65 -3.33 6.03
CA ARG A 31 -11.00 -3.85 6.36
C ARG A 31 -10.98 -4.77 7.58
N SER A 32 -9.93 -5.58 7.78
CA SER A 32 -9.81 -6.45 8.94
C SER A 32 -9.67 -5.68 10.27
N HIS A 33 -9.29 -4.39 10.21
CA HIS A 33 -9.23 -3.48 11.35
C HIS A 33 -10.44 -2.53 11.42
N GLY A 34 -11.47 -2.76 10.60
CA GLY A 34 -12.72 -1.98 10.61
C GLY A 34 -12.61 -0.61 9.94
N PHE A 35 -11.65 -0.42 9.04
CA PHE A 35 -11.55 0.82 8.26
C PHE A 35 -12.48 0.78 7.04
N GLU A 36 -13.12 1.91 6.75
CA GLU A 36 -13.96 2.14 5.58
C GLU A 36 -13.19 2.90 4.49
N GLU A 37 -13.45 2.53 3.23
CA GLU A 37 -12.78 3.15 2.09
C GLU A 37 -13.41 4.49 1.72
N TYR A 38 -12.57 5.48 1.43
CA TYR A 38 -12.98 6.77 0.88
C TYR A 38 -12.08 7.19 -0.27
N ASP A 39 -12.51 8.17 -1.05
CA ASP A 39 -11.68 8.85 -2.05
C ASP A 39 -12.04 10.33 -2.14
N ALA A 40 -11.17 11.12 -2.73
CA ALA A 40 -11.34 12.53 -3.03
C ALA A 40 -10.86 12.83 -4.46
N PRO A 41 -11.20 13.98 -5.04
CA PRO A 41 -10.73 14.36 -6.37
C PRO A 41 -9.20 14.38 -6.45
N VAL A 42 -8.66 13.94 -7.60
CA VAL A 42 -7.22 14.06 -7.90
C VAL A 42 -6.81 15.52 -7.99
N LEU A 43 -7.71 16.36 -8.50
CA LEU A 43 -7.54 17.80 -8.69
C LEU A 43 -8.19 18.55 -7.53
N GLU A 44 -7.41 19.35 -6.82
CA GLU A 44 -7.83 20.18 -5.68
C GLU A 44 -7.41 21.63 -5.92
N THR A 45 -7.88 22.54 -5.07
CA THR A 45 -7.35 23.90 -5.08
C THR A 45 -5.92 23.93 -4.60
N GLU A 46 -5.02 24.67 -5.25
CA GLU A 46 -3.63 24.84 -4.84
C GLU A 46 -3.51 25.30 -3.38
N GLU A 47 -4.42 26.15 -2.93
CA GLU A 47 -4.47 26.70 -1.58
C GLU A 47 -4.54 25.60 -0.51
N LEU A 48 -5.18 24.47 -0.78
CA LEU A 48 -5.28 23.36 0.17
C LEU A 48 -3.90 22.83 0.60
N TYR A 49 -2.94 22.86 -0.31
CA TYR A 49 -1.59 22.34 -0.10
C TYR A 49 -0.56 23.43 0.26
N THR A 50 -0.82 24.70 -0.07
CA THR A 50 0.14 25.78 0.18
C THR A 50 -0.10 26.50 1.49
N ARG A 51 -1.27 26.38 2.09
CA ARG A 51 -1.69 27.17 3.26
C ARG A 51 -0.77 27.04 4.47
N LYS A 52 -0.16 25.89 4.70
CA LYS A 52 0.85 25.63 5.76
C LYS A 52 1.70 24.38 5.47
N SER A 53 1.77 23.93 4.25
CA SER A 53 2.75 22.90 3.85
C SER A 53 4.12 23.53 3.79
N GLY A 54 5.15 22.79 4.19
CA GLY A 54 6.52 23.28 4.09
C GLY A 54 6.89 23.65 2.63
N GLU A 55 7.89 24.49 2.46
CA GLU A 55 8.36 24.96 1.14
C GLU A 55 8.61 23.80 0.16
N GLU A 56 9.03 22.64 0.66
CA GLU A 56 9.32 21.47 -0.14
C GLU A 56 8.11 20.96 -0.92
N ILE A 57 6.95 20.83 -0.27
CA ILE A 57 5.72 20.37 -0.95
C ILE A 57 5.29 21.37 -2.03
N THR A 58 5.39 22.67 -1.72
CA THR A 58 5.02 23.73 -2.66
C THR A 58 5.87 23.69 -3.93
N GLN A 59 7.16 23.36 -3.83
CA GLN A 59 8.06 23.22 -4.98
C GLN A 59 7.80 21.94 -5.79
N GLN A 60 7.17 20.93 -5.19
CA GLN A 60 6.89 19.64 -5.80
C GLN A 60 5.48 19.54 -6.39
N LEU A 61 4.64 20.57 -6.26
CA LEU A 61 3.29 20.55 -6.79
C LEU A 61 3.28 20.54 -8.34
N TYR A 62 2.39 19.71 -8.90
CA TYR A 62 1.89 19.89 -10.25
C TYR A 62 0.70 20.85 -10.18
N ASN A 63 0.96 22.14 -10.33
CA ASN A 63 -0.05 23.19 -10.26
C ASN A 63 -0.18 23.93 -11.59
N PHE A 64 -1.37 24.44 -11.86
CA PHE A 64 -1.69 25.20 -13.05
C PHE A 64 -2.97 26.02 -12.85
N GLU A 65 -3.24 26.92 -13.76
CA GLU A 65 -4.48 27.67 -13.79
C GLU A 65 -5.48 26.96 -14.71
N ASP A 66 -6.69 26.70 -14.23
CA ASP A 66 -7.73 26.10 -15.03
C ASP A 66 -8.38 27.14 -16.01
N LYS A 67 -9.24 26.66 -16.93
CA LYS A 67 -9.90 27.55 -17.91
C LYS A 67 -10.77 28.63 -17.27
N GLY A 68 -11.10 28.55 -16.02
CA GLY A 68 -11.86 29.50 -15.23
C GLY A 68 -10.98 30.45 -14.41
N GLY A 69 -9.66 30.44 -14.59
CA GLY A 69 -8.71 31.29 -13.86
C GLY A 69 -8.47 30.86 -12.41
N ARG A 70 -8.78 29.61 -12.05
CA ARG A 70 -8.57 29.11 -10.69
C ARG A 70 -7.25 28.36 -10.60
N LYS A 71 -6.47 28.65 -9.56
CA LYS A 71 -5.25 27.91 -9.25
C LYS A 71 -5.60 26.55 -8.67
N VAL A 72 -5.17 25.51 -9.34
CA VAL A 72 -5.43 24.11 -8.99
C VAL A 72 -4.13 23.30 -9.00
N ALA A 73 -4.13 22.19 -8.27
CA ALA A 73 -2.99 21.29 -8.21
C ALA A 73 -3.44 19.82 -8.23
N LEU A 74 -2.62 18.95 -8.81
CA LEU A 74 -2.77 17.51 -8.60
C LEU A 74 -2.31 17.20 -7.17
N ARG A 75 -3.10 16.41 -6.44
CA ARG A 75 -2.81 16.06 -5.05
C ARG A 75 -1.42 15.42 -4.89
N PRO A 76 -0.52 15.98 -4.06
CA PRO A 76 0.77 15.39 -3.74
C PRO A 76 0.68 14.33 -2.63
N GLU A 77 -0.38 14.41 -1.82
CA GLU A 77 -0.74 13.54 -0.70
C GLU A 77 -2.26 13.62 -0.45
N MET A 78 -2.78 12.72 0.40
CA MET A 78 -4.22 12.63 0.63
C MET A 78 -4.70 13.34 1.91
N THR A 79 -3.84 13.45 2.92
CA THR A 79 -4.22 13.92 4.26
C THR A 79 -4.90 15.30 4.29
N PRO A 80 -4.46 16.33 3.53
CA PRO A 80 -5.19 17.60 3.45
C PRO A 80 -6.59 17.49 2.84
N SER A 81 -6.76 16.65 1.81
CA SER A 81 -8.08 16.38 1.21
C SER A 81 -9.01 15.69 2.20
N LEU A 82 -8.49 14.71 2.96
CA LEU A 82 -9.25 14.05 4.03
C LEU A 82 -9.67 15.05 5.12
N ALA A 83 -8.74 15.89 5.59
CA ALA A 83 -9.04 16.93 6.58
C ALA A 83 -10.16 17.87 6.11
N ARG A 84 -10.14 18.29 4.83
CA ARG A 84 -11.23 19.08 4.21
C ARG A 84 -12.56 18.32 4.23
N MET A 85 -12.55 17.02 3.92
CA MET A 85 -13.78 16.20 3.91
C MET A 85 -14.34 16.00 5.31
N VAL A 86 -13.50 15.72 6.31
CA VAL A 86 -13.88 15.59 7.72
C VAL A 86 -14.44 16.91 8.23
N MET A 87 -13.78 18.04 7.94
CA MET A 87 -14.23 19.38 8.31
C MET A 87 -15.60 19.71 7.71
N ALA A 88 -15.83 19.36 6.44
CA ALA A 88 -17.10 19.61 5.75
C ALA A 88 -18.30 18.84 6.35
N ARG A 89 -18.06 17.76 7.08
CA ARG A 89 -19.09 16.92 7.71
C ARG A 89 -18.92 16.77 9.22
N SER A 90 -18.11 17.58 9.87
CA SER A 90 -17.74 17.44 11.28
C SER A 90 -18.94 17.32 12.24
N GLY A 91 -20.06 17.96 11.95
CA GLY A 91 -21.29 17.86 12.75
C GLY A 91 -22.15 16.61 12.51
N ALA A 92 -21.82 15.79 11.50
CA ALA A 92 -22.60 14.61 11.10
C ALA A 92 -21.83 13.29 11.23
N LEU A 93 -20.51 13.36 11.45
CA LEU A 93 -19.68 12.16 11.60
C LEU A 93 -19.72 11.63 13.04
N ALA A 94 -19.97 10.34 13.17
CA ALA A 94 -19.82 9.64 14.46
C ALA A 94 -18.32 9.34 14.69
N LEU A 95 -17.77 9.91 15.75
CA LEU A 95 -16.35 9.71 16.11
C LEU A 95 -16.18 8.52 17.06
N PRO A 96 -15.01 7.84 17.04
CA PRO A 96 -13.93 8.01 16.08
C PRO A 96 -14.25 7.42 14.70
N ILE A 97 -13.75 8.03 13.62
CA ILE A 97 -13.81 7.47 12.26
C ILE A 97 -12.49 6.76 11.95
N LYS A 98 -12.59 5.64 11.25
CA LYS A 98 -11.47 4.85 10.72
C LYS A 98 -11.62 4.76 9.20
N TRP A 99 -10.86 5.55 8.48
CA TRP A 99 -10.96 5.61 7.02
C TRP A 99 -9.64 5.30 6.34
N TYR A 100 -9.71 4.69 5.14
CA TYR A 100 -8.53 4.44 4.31
C TYR A 100 -8.80 4.75 2.84
N SER A 101 -7.73 5.03 2.10
CA SER A 101 -7.79 5.30 0.66
C SER A 101 -6.49 4.84 -0.02
N ILE A 102 -6.55 4.53 -1.33
CA ILE A 102 -5.37 4.18 -2.14
C ILE A 102 -5.29 5.13 -3.34
N PRO A 103 -5.12 6.43 -3.10
CA PRO A 103 -5.09 7.45 -4.14
C PRO A 103 -3.82 7.42 -4.98
N GLN A 104 -3.93 7.80 -6.24
CA GLN A 104 -2.77 8.22 -7.02
C GLN A 104 -2.38 9.64 -6.63
N CYS A 105 -1.10 9.83 -6.24
CA CYS A 105 -0.51 11.10 -5.83
C CYS A 105 0.56 11.53 -6.83
N TRP A 106 0.80 12.84 -6.94
CA TRP A 106 1.65 13.44 -7.95
C TRP A 106 2.64 14.43 -7.34
N ARG A 107 3.96 14.21 -7.56
CA ARG A 107 5.02 15.09 -7.05
C ARG A 107 6.06 15.35 -8.13
N TYR A 108 6.35 16.59 -8.42
CA TYR A 108 7.41 16.97 -9.36
C TYR A 108 8.78 16.80 -8.71
N GLU A 109 9.22 15.56 -8.61
CA GLU A 109 10.49 15.18 -8.00
C GLU A 109 11.47 14.60 -9.03
N ARG A 110 12.74 14.57 -8.62
CA ARG A 110 13.76 13.83 -9.38
C ARG A 110 13.50 12.34 -9.24
N THR A 111 13.36 11.65 -10.39
CA THR A 111 13.13 10.21 -10.41
C THR A 111 14.35 9.45 -9.89
N GLN A 112 14.10 8.48 -9.00
CA GLN A 112 15.09 7.59 -8.41
C GLN A 112 14.47 6.22 -8.23
N ARG A 113 15.25 5.21 -7.81
CA ARG A 113 14.72 3.90 -7.43
C ARG A 113 13.67 4.07 -6.30
N GLY A 114 12.49 3.50 -6.47
CA GLY A 114 11.38 3.67 -5.53
C GLY A 114 10.76 5.08 -5.47
N ARG A 115 11.08 5.99 -6.43
CA ARG A 115 10.54 7.34 -6.48
C ARG A 115 10.23 7.76 -7.92
N GLY A 116 8.96 7.94 -8.22
CA GLY A 116 8.43 8.47 -9.47
C GLY A 116 7.80 9.86 -9.29
N ARG A 117 7.27 10.40 -10.37
CA ARG A 117 6.47 11.62 -10.34
C ARG A 117 4.98 11.35 -10.07
N GLU A 118 4.56 10.12 -10.18
CA GLU A 118 3.29 9.61 -9.70
C GLU A 118 3.53 8.34 -8.89
N HIS A 119 2.71 8.11 -7.87
CA HIS A 119 2.71 6.89 -7.07
C HIS A 119 1.31 6.66 -6.50
N TYR A 120 0.99 5.42 -6.20
CA TYR A 120 -0.17 5.12 -5.37
C TYR A 120 0.25 5.13 -3.91
N GLN A 121 -0.58 5.73 -3.06
CA GLN A 121 -0.30 5.85 -1.64
C GLN A 121 -1.46 5.26 -0.84
N TRP A 122 -1.21 4.20 -0.10
CA TRP A 122 -2.19 3.70 0.86
C TRP A 122 -2.16 4.58 2.10
N ASN A 123 -3.27 5.27 2.33
CA ASN A 123 -3.48 6.12 3.50
C ASN A 123 -4.47 5.44 4.43
N VAL A 124 -4.16 5.42 5.72
CA VAL A 124 -5.02 4.86 6.76
C VAL A 124 -5.02 5.85 7.91
N ASP A 125 -6.20 6.32 8.32
CA ASP A 125 -6.32 7.43 9.26
C ASP A 125 -7.43 7.14 10.29
N ILE A 126 -7.16 7.50 11.56
CA ILE A 126 -8.14 7.52 12.65
C ILE A 126 -8.33 8.98 13.08
N TRP A 127 -9.58 9.45 13.14
CA TRP A 127 -9.92 10.81 13.57
C TRP A 127 -10.86 10.77 14.76
N GLY A 128 -10.62 11.62 15.77
CA GLY A 128 -11.46 11.76 16.94
C GLY A 128 -11.10 10.84 18.10
N ALA A 129 -9.90 10.26 18.11
CA ALA A 129 -9.36 9.46 19.22
C ALA A 129 -8.13 10.14 19.81
N GLU A 130 -8.21 10.55 21.10
CA GLU A 130 -7.16 11.31 21.78
C GLU A 130 -5.99 10.46 22.26
N GLY A 131 -6.26 9.22 22.68
CA GLY A 131 -5.27 8.31 23.29
C GLY A 131 -4.30 7.69 22.29
N VAL A 132 -3.14 7.25 22.80
CA VAL A 132 -2.08 6.56 22.04
C VAL A 132 -2.51 5.17 21.54
N GLU A 133 -3.66 4.67 21.98
CA GLU A 133 -4.30 3.45 21.47
C GLU A 133 -4.57 3.55 19.97
N ALA A 134 -4.94 4.76 19.48
CA ALA A 134 -5.13 4.99 18.06
C ALA A 134 -3.82 4.89 17.28
N ASP A 135 -2.71 5.37 17.85
CA ASP A 135 -1.38 5.28 17.22
C ASP A 135 -0.91 3.83 17.18
N ALA A 136 -1.13 3.07 18.26
CA ALA A 136 -0.81 1.64 18.30
C ALA A 136 -1.65 0.84 17.30
N GLU A 137 -2.94 1.14 17.17
CA GLU A 137 -3.83 0.53 16.15
C GLU A 137 -3.32 0.79 14.74
N ILE A 138 -2.93 2.02 14.42
CA ILE A 138 -2.40 2.40 13.10
C ILE A 138 -1.12 1.60 12.77
N VAL A 139 -0.20 1.44 13.72
CA VAL A 139 1.02 0.62 13.52
C VAL A 139 0.66 -0.86 13.39
N SER A 140 -0.37 -1.35 14.11
CA SER A 140 -0.81 -2.75 14.00
C SER A 140 -1.35 -3.07 12.60
N VAL A 141 -2.03 -2.13 11.93
CA VAL A 141 -2.47 -2.28 10.53
C VAL A 141 -1.28 -2.47 9.59
N LEU A 142 -0.20 -1.70 9.78
CA LEU A 142 1.02 -1.84 8.99
C LEU A 142 1.64 -3.22 9.15
N VAL A 143 1.80 -3.69 10.39
CA VAL A 143 2.40 -5.00 10.67
C VAL A 143 1.52 -6.12 10.14
N HIS A 144 0.19 -5.99 10.24
CA HIS A 144 -0.74 -6.94 9.61
C HIS A 144 -0.50 -7.04 8.09
N PHE A 145 -0.39 -5.91 7.40
CA PHE A 145 -0.08 -5.90 5.99
C PHE A 145 1.27 -6.58 5.71
N PHE A 146 2.35 -6.23 6.43
CA PHE A 146 3.67 -6.85 6.23
C PHE A 146 3.62 -8.37 6.36
N ARG A 147 2.98 -8.88 7.41
CA ARG A 147 2.76 -10.32 7.58
C ARG A 147 1.98 -10.95 6.42
N SER A 148 0.95 -10.25 5.91
CA SER A 148 0.07 -10.74 4.84
C SER A 148 0.76 -10.91 3.49
N VAL A 149 1.86 -10.20 3.27
CA VAL A 149 2.68 -10.29 2.05
C VAL A 149 3.93 -11.16 2.25
N GLY A 150 4.09 -11.78 3.43
CA GLY A 150 5.17 -12.72 3.73
C GLY A 150 6.46 -12.08 4.26
N LEU A 151 6.43 -10.78 4.62
CA LEU A 151 7.54 -10.12 5.29
C LEU A 151 7.55 -10.47 6.78
N SER A 152 8.74 -10.44 7.38
CA SER A 152 9.00 -10.71 8.79
C SER A 152 9.65 -9.51 9.50
N SER A 153 9.75 -9.58 10.82
CA SER A 153 10.50 -8.59 11.62
C SER A 153 12.01 -8.59 11.34
N ASP A 154 12.54 -9.64 10.68
CA ASP A 154 13.92 -9.66 10.21
C ASP A 154 14.11 -8.87 8.90
N ASP A 155 13.04 -8.61 8.18
CA ASP A 155 13.05 -7.86 6.91
C ASP A 155 12.83 -6.37 7.13
N LEU A 156 11.93 -6.00 8.04
CA LEU A 156 11.48 -4.63 8.28
C LEU A 156 11.47 -4.28 9.77
N VAL A 157 11.67 -3.01 10.04
CA VAL A 157 11.51 -2.39 11.36
C VAL A 157 10.66 -1.13 11.24
N VAL A 158 9.75 -0.90 12.19
CA VAL A 158 9.03 0.36 12.36
C VAL A 158 9.73 1.14 13.47
N ARG A 159 10.43 2.20 13.09
CA ARG A 159 11.09 3.11 14.02
C ARG A 159 10.07 4.11 14.54
N VAL A 160 10.00 4.27 15.83
CA VAL A 160 9.00 5.11 16.52
C VAL A 160 9.67 6.15 17.36
N SER A 161 9.15 7.37 17.31
CA SER A 161 9.53 8.49 18.17
C SER A 161 8.28 9.29 18.54
N SER A 162 8.47 10.43 19.22
CA SER A 162 7.43 11.43 19.43
C SER A 162 7.99 12.82 19.13
N ARG A 163 7.16 13.66 18.52
CA ARG A 163 7.46 15.07 18.31
C ARG A 163 7.75 15.79 19.62
N LYS A 164 7.15 15.31 20.72
CA LYS A 164 7.35 15.86 22.07
C LYS A 164 8.80 15.71 22.56
N VAL A 165 9.52 14.65 22.14
CA VAL A 165 10.96 14.52 22.46
C VAL A 165 11.72 15.76 21.99
N LEU A 166 11.48 16.15 20.75
CA LEU A 166 12.14 17.35 20.20
C LEU A 166 11.62 18.64 20.81
N GLU A 167 10.32 18.71 21.12
CA GLU A 167 9.71 19.86 21.80
C GLU A 167 10.31 20.08 23.18
N GLU A 168 10.50 19.02 23.96
CA GLU A 168 11.09 19.11 25.32
C GLU A 168 12.58 19.51 25.26
N VAL A 169 13.36 18.89 24.35
CA VAL A 169 14.78 19.21 24.16
C VAL A 169 14.96 20.67 23.73
N LEU A 170 14.29 21.08 22.67
CA LEU A 170 14.40 22.43 22.13
C LEU A 170 13.86 23.48 23.13
N GLY A 171 12.77 23.12 23.83
CA GLY A 171 12.22 23.96 24.91
C GLY A 171 13.18 24.21 26.06
N SER A 172 13.91 23.16 26.50
CA SER A 172 14.96 23.28 27.53
C SER A 172 16.14 24.18 27.11
N LEU A 173 16.40 24.23 25.79
CA LEU A 173 17.41 25.09 25.17
C LEU A 173 16.87 26.50 24.81
N GLY A 174 15.61 26.81 25.16
CA GLY A 174 14.98 28.10 24.87
C GLY A 174 14.60 28.32 23.40
N VAL A 175 14.61 27.26 22.58
CA VAL A 175 14.26 27.32 21.15
C VAL A 175 12.75 27.17 20.98
N THR A 176 12.06 28.24 20.62
CA THR A 176 10.60 28.31 20.51
C THR A 176 10.14 29.03 19.24
N GLY A 177 8.85 28.95 18.89
CA GLY A 177 8.25 29.69 17.79
C GLY A 177 8.83 29.30 16.42
N ASP A 178 9.19 30.32 15.63
CA ASP A 178 9.72 30.09 14.26
C ASP A 178 11.08 29.40 14.28
N ALA A 179 11.93 29.63 15.29
CA ALA A 179 13.20 28.95 15.44
C ALA A 179 13.00 27.44 15.65
N PHE A 180 12.02 27.04 16.46
CA PHE A 180 11.63 25.64 16.64
C PHE A 180 11.27 24.98 15.30
N SER A 181 10.36 25.58 14.53
CA SER A 181 9.93 25.05 13.23
C SER A 181 11.07 24.89 12.24
N LYS A 182 11.96 25.88 12.15
CA LYS A 182 13.14 25.84 11.28
C LYS A 182 14.14 24.78 11.73
N THR A 183 14.38 24.65 13.03
CA THR A 183 15.25 23.61 13.60
C THR A 183 14.73 22.22 13.27
N CYS A 184 13.43 21.98 13.38
CA CYS A 184 12.82 20.70 12.99
C CYS A 184 13.03 20.35 11.51
N ILE A 185 12.93 21.34 10.60
CA ILE A 185 13.17 21.14 9.16
C ILE A 185 14.64 20.79 8.88
N ILE A 186 15.57 21.36 9.65
CA ILE A 186 17.00 21.04 9.50
C ILE A 186 17.27 19.62 10.02
N ILE A 187 16.71 19.27 11.18
CA ILE A 187 16.87 17.95 11.78
C ILE A 187 16.31 16.82 10.86
N ASP A 188 15.17 17.02 10.20
CA ASP A 188 14.63 16.07 9.21
C ASP A 188 15.59 15.79 8.01
N LYS A 189 16.60 16.64 7.85
CA LYS A 189 17.60 16.47 6.79
C LYS A 189 18.91 15.85 7.30
N MET A 190 19.01 15.48 8.59
CA MET A 190 20.27 14.98 9.17
C MET A 190 20.78 13.73 8.46
N ASP A 191 19.88 12.82 8.06
CA ASP A 191 20.27 11.61 7.30
C ASP A 191 20.62 11.88 5.82
N LYS A 192 20.34 13.08 5.33
CA LYS A 192 20.47 13.44 3.89
C LYS A 192 21.62 14.41 3.62
N LEU A 193 22.11 15.09 4.63
CA LEU A 193 23.16 16.10 4.54
C LEU A 193 24.37 15.74 5.43
N PRO A 194 25.59 16.18 5.07
CA PRO A 194 26.76 16.05 5.93
C PRO A 194 26.56 16.74 7.28
N ALA A 195 27.14 16.17 8.35
CA ALA A 195 27.00 16.71 9.72
C ALA A 195 27.41 18.19 9.82
N GLU A 196 28.50 18.56 9.15
CA GLU A 196 29.01 19.94 9.13
C GLU A 196 28.00 20.93 8.50
N ALA A 197 27.23 20.49 7.51
CA ALA A 197 26.19 21.32 6.88
C ALA A 197 24.97 21.50 7.80
N ILE A 198 24.63 20.50 8.61
CA ILE A 198 23.58 20.58 9.62
C ILE A 198 24.01 21.51 10.74
N GLU A 199 25.23 21.35 11.26
CA GLU A 199 25.78 22.20 12.32
C GLU A 199 25.85 23.68 11.88
N ALA A 200 26.28 23.95 10.66
CA ALA A 200 26.30 25.30 10.10
C ALA A 200 24.89 25.92 10.06
N GLN A 201 23.89 25.17 9.58
CA GLN A 201 22.49 25.67 9.53
C GLN A 201 21.89 25.88 10.91
N LEU A 202 22.19 25.02 11.90
CA LEU A 202 21.74 25.20 13.29
C LEU A 202 22.43 26.40 13.93
N THR A 203 23.70 26.61 13.67
CA THR A 203 24.45 27.79 14.15
C THR A 203 23.89 29.08 13.55
N GLU A 204 23.50 29.11 12.27
CA GLU A 204 22.83 30.27 11.65
C GLU A 204 21.48 30.61 12.32
N LEU A 205 20.81 29.61 12.90
CA LEU A 205 19.60 29.84 13.70
C LEU A 205 19.87 30.32 15.13
N GLY A 206 21.15 30.45 15.51
CA GLY A 206 21.57 30.98 16.81
C GLY A 206 21.78 29.94 17.90
N LEU A 207 21.84 28.65 17.55
CA LEU A 207 22.21 27.60 18.50
C LEU A 207 23.72 27.58 18.71
N ASP A 208 24.16 27.50 19.96
CA ASP A 208 25.57 27.33 20.31
C ASP A 208 26.01 25.85 20.17
N PRO A 209 27.31 25.56 20.16
CA PRO A 209 27.83 24.20 20.00
C PRO A 209 27.33 23.20 21.06
N ASP A 210 27.11 23.66 22.31
CA ASP A 210 26.64 22.79 23.40
C ASP A 210 25.17 22.41 23.19
N ALA A 211 24.33 23.35 22.73
CA ALA A 211 22.94 23.08 22.32
C ALA A 211 22.87 22.09 21.16
N ILE A 212 23.71 22.27 20.13
CA ILE A 212 23.77 21.36 18.98
C ILE A 212 24.19 19.94 19.42
N SER A 213 25.22 19.84 20.28
CA SER A 213 25.67 18.57 20.84
C SER A 213 24.58 17.89 21.67
N THR A 214 23.81 18.63 22.44
CA THR A 214 22.68 18.12 23.23
C THR A 214 21.60 17.56 22.31
N ILE A 215 21.21 18.28 21.27
CA ILE A 215 20.22 17.82 20.27
C ILE A 215 20.71 16.53 19.61
N GLN A 216 21.95 16.49 19.14
CA GLN A 216 22.51 15.30 18.48
C GLN A 216 22.56 14.09 19.42
N SER A 217 22.93 14.32 20.70
CA SER A 217 22.97 13.26 21.71
C SER A 217 21.59 12.63 21.93
N VAL A 218 20.55 13.47 22.11
CA VAL A 218 19.17 12.95 22.31
C VAL A 218 18.64 12.28 21.08
N LEU A 219 18.86 12.83 19.89
CA LEU A 219 18.42 12.20 18.64
C LEU A 219 19.16 10.88 18.33
N GLY A 220 20.32 10.66 18.94
CA GLY A 220 21.03 9.38 18.86
C GLY A 220 20.45 8.25 19.72
N ILE A 221 19.50 8.56 20.61
CA ILE A 221 18.93 7.59 21.58
C ILE A 221 18.01 6.58 20.86
N LYS A 222 18.19 5.31 21.22
CA LYS A 222 17.41 4.16 20.71
C LYS A 222 16.90 3.23 21.81
N ASP A 223 17.05 3.63 23.06
CA ASP A 223 16.59 2.89 24.23
C ASP A 223 15.73 3.78 25.13
N MET A 224 14.66 3.21 25.71
CA MET A 224 13.73 3.97 26.55
C MET A 224 14.38 4.43 27.87
N GLY A 225 15.27 3.63 28.45
CA GLY A 225 15.98 4.00 29.69
C GLY A 225 16.95 5.16 29.49
N ASP A 226 17.64 5.18 28.34
CA ASP A 226 18.52 6.27 27.96
C ASP A 226 17.70 7.55 27.69
N LEU A 227 16.52 7.42 27.08
CA LEU A 227 15.62 8.56 26.84
C LEU A 227 15.08 9.14 28.15
N GLU A 228 14.67 8.28 29.09
CA GLU A 228 14.24 8.67 30.43
C GLU A 228 15.39 9.35 31.20
N GLY A 229 16.61 8.84 31.07
CA GLY A 229 17.82 9.45 31.64
C GLY A 229 18.10 10.84 31.07
N ALA A 230 17.86 11.07 29.80
CA ALA A 230 18.10 12.35 29.12
C ALA A 230 17.02 13.41 29.40
N LEU A 231 15.73 13.01 29.40
CA LEU A 231 14.59 13.95 29.54
C LEU A 231 14.04 14.00 30.96
N GLY A 232 14.31 13.00 31.79
CA GLY A 232 13.82 12.86 33.17
C GLY A 232 12.46 12.16 33.24
N ASN A 233 12.15 11.64 34.43
CA ASN A 233 10.96 10.82 34.71
C ASN A 233 9.63 11.60 34.62
N SER A 234 9.65 12.92 34.57
CA SER A 234 8.47 13.76 34.40
C SER A 234 8.18 14.13 32.94
N SER A 235 8.98 13.62 32.01
CA SER A 235 8.82 13.88 30.58
C SER A 235 7.49 13.29 30.06
N GLU A 236 6.72 14.13 29.38
CA GLU A 236 5.49 13.71 28.70
C GLU A 236 5.81 12.79 27.52
N ALA A 237 6.91 13.07 26.80
CA ALA A 237 7.39 12.26 25.70
C ALA A 237 7.73 10.82 26.14
N VAL A 238 8.45 10.67 27.26
CA VAL A 238 8.81 9.36 27.83
C VAL A 238 7.55 8.61 28.26
N SER A 239 6.62 9.26 28.95
CA SER A 239 5.36 8.65 29.37
C SER A 239 4.52 8.19 28.18
N GLU A 240 4.39 9.02 27.15
CA GLU A 240 3.65 8.72 25.92
C GLU A 240 4.27 7.53 25.16
N LEU A 241 5.58 7.55 24.96
CA LEU A 241 6.31 6.46 24.28
C LEU A 241 6.26 5.17 25.09
N GLY A 242 6.43 5.21 26.39
CA GLY A 242 6.30 4.04 27.26
C GLY A 242 4.92 3.39 27.17
N ALA A 243 3.86 4.19 27.14
CA ALA A 243 2.50 3.71 26.96
C ALA A 243 2.30 3.04 25.60
N ILE A 244 2.75 3.67 24.49
CA ILE A 244 2.58 3.11 23.15
C ILE A 244 3.37 1.82 22.95
N PHE A 245 4.61 1.72 23.47
CA PHE A 245 5.40 0.48 23.40
C PHE A 245 4.75 -0.66 24.19
N SER A 246 4.15 -0.39 25.34
CA SER A 246 3.36 -1.38 26.10
C SER A 246 2.16 -1.91 25.29
N LEU A 247 1.51 -1.04 24.49
CA LEU A 247 0.42 -1.45 23.61
C LEU A 247 0.94 -2.28 22.43
N PHE A 248 2.12 -2.00 21.87
CA PHE A 248 2.73 -2.82 20.84
C PHE A 248 3.01 -4.25 21.32
N GLU A 249 3.46 -4.41 22.57
CA GLU A 249 3.60 -5.73 23.20
C GLU A 249 2.23 -6.41 23.30
N SER A 250 1.19 -5.70 23.73
CA SER A 250 -0.17 -6.23 23.84
C SER A 250 -0.74 -6.67 22.49
N TYR A 251 -0.40 -5.99 21.40
CA TYR A 251 -0.72 -6.39 20.02
C TYR A 251 0.14 -7.55 19.48
N GLY A 252 1.18 -7.98 20.20
CA GLY A 252 2.15 -8.99 19.75
C GLY A 252 2.95 -8.54 18.54
N ILE A 253 3.29 -7.24 18.48
CA ILE A 253 4.08 -6.63 17.42
C ILE A 253 5.38 -6.00 17.93
N GLY A 254 5.72 -6.15 19.20
CA GLY A 254 6.93 -5.56 19.81
C GLY A 254 8.21 -5.83 19.03
N GLN A 255 8.37 -7.02 18.47
CA GLN A 255 9.53 -7.37 17.61
C GLN A 255 9.64 -6.58 16.30
N TRP A 256 8.58 -5.87 15.90
CA TRP A 256 8.55 -5.07 14.66
C TRP A 256 8.87 -3.60 14.91
N VAL A 257 8.89 -3.17 16.15
CA VAL A 257 9.01 -1.75 16.52
C VAL A 257 10.27 -1.50 17.33
N GLU A 258 10.91 -0.37 17.09
CA GLU A 258 12.10 0.08 17.81
C GLU A 258 11.98 1.58 18.10
N LEU A 259 12.43 2.01 19.29
CA LEU A 259 12.61 3.44 19.56
C LEU A 259 13.74 3.98 18.69
N ASP A 260 13.50 5.10 18.03
CA ASP A 260 14.54 5.85 17.34
C ASP A 260 14.22 7.35 17.42
N ALA A 261 14.83 8.05 18.36
CA ALA A 261 14.58 9.46 18.61
C ALA A 261 14.90 10.37 17.40
N SER A 262 15.67 9.88 16.41
CA SER A 262 15.98 10.61 15.18
C SER A 262 14.81 10.72 14.21
N VAL A 263 13.76 9.92 14.38
CA VAL A 263 12.55 9.99 13.54
C VAL A 263 11.75 11.23 13.88
N VAL A 264 11.93 12.29 13.12
CA VAL A 264 11.28 13.59 13.36
C VAL A 264 10.16 13.89 12.36
N ARG A 265 10.26 13.34 11.15
CA ARG A 265 9.34 13.57 10.01
C ARG A 265 9.24 15.03 9.57
N GLY A 266 9.46 15.30 8.27
CA GLY A 266 9.52 16.66 7.70
C GLY A 266 8.18 17.39 7.59
N LEU A 267 7.05 16.76 7.91
CA LEU A 267 5.75 17.40 7.84
C LEU A 267 5.47 18.20 9.11
N ALA A 268 5.29 19.52 8.97
CA ALA A 268 5.15 20.47 10.07
C ALA A 268 3.87 20.26 10.91
N TYR A 269 2.96 19.40 10.48
CA TYR A 269 1.68 19.22 11.19
C TYR A 269 1.67 18.10 12.23
N TYR A 270 2.76 17.32 12.41
CA TYR A 270 2.81 16.29 13.46
C TYR A 270 2.90 16.89 14.86
N THR A 271 2.17 16.27 15.82
CA THR A 271 1.98 16.80 17.19
C THR A 271 2.28 15.79 18.30
N GLY A 272 2.58 14.55 17.99
CA GLY A 272 2.79 13.48 18.97
C GLY A 272 3.63 12.34 18.40
N PRO A 273 3.23 11.07 18.62
CA PRO A 273 3.94 9.92 18.08
C PRO A 273 4.13 10.01 16.57
N VAL A 274 5.32 9.66 16.11
CA VAL A 274 5.70 9.57 14.69
C VAL A 274 6.43 8.26 14.44
N PHE A 275 6.30 7.72 13.23
CA PHE A 275 6.94 6.46 12.90
C PHE A 275 7.30 6.37 11.44
N GLU A 276 8.31 5.55 11.15
CA GLU A 276 8.74 5.18 9.80
C GLU A 276 9.09 3.69 9.73
N ALA A 277 8.67 3.02 8.65
CA ALA A 277 9.10 1.66 8.39
C ALA A 277 10.29 1.65 7.42
N HIS A 278 11.33 0.93 7.80
CA HIS A 278 12.56 0.78 7.03
C HIS A 278 12.89 -0.71 6.81
N ASP A 279 13.52 -1.02 5.68
CA ASP A 279 14.16 -2.31 5.52
C ASP A 279 15.38 -2.39 6.45
N ARG A 280 15.59 -3.54 7.09
CA ARG A 280 16.74 -3.72 8.02
C ARG A 280 18.09 -3.72 7.32
N ALA A 281 18.14 -4.02 6.01
CA ALA A 281 19.35 -3.93 5.22
C ALA A 281 19.80 -2.46 4.99
N GLY A 282 18.88 -1.49 5.12
CA GLY A 282 19.17 -0.06 4.92
C GLY A 282 19.45 0.31 3.46
N GLU A 283 19.05 -0.54 2.51
CA GLU A 283 19.29 -0.34 1.09
C GLU A 283 18.21 0.51 0.41
N LEU A 284 17.01 0.50 1.02
CA LEU A 284 15.86 1.23 0.54
C LEU A 284 15.59 2.46 1.43
N ARG A 285 14.92 3.45 0.86
CA ARG A 285 14.35 4.54 1.63
C ARG A 285 13.18 4.03 2.49
N ALA A 286 12.66 4.89 3.40
CA ALA A 286 11.49 4.56 4.19
C ALA A 286 10.36 4.01 3.31
N VAL A 287 9.82 2.84 3.68
CA VAL A 287 8.73 2.15 2.97
C VAL A 287 7.43 2.91 3.19
N CYS A 288 7.19 3.36 4.41
CA CYS A 288 6.05 4.18 4.78
C CYS A 288 6.38 5.05 5.99
N GLY A 289 5.49 5.98 6.30
CA GLY A 289 5.62 6.73 7.51
C GLY A 289 4.34 7.47 7.87
N GLY A 290 4.19 7.77 9.16
CA GLY A 290 3.01 8.36 9.72
C GLY A 290 3.24 8.99 11.08
N GLY A 291 2.14 9.30 11.75
CA GLY A 291 2.13 9.83 13.09
C GLY A 291 0.86 10.60 13.41
N ARG A 292 0.84 11.26 14.57
CA ARG A 292 -0.27 12.04 15.11
C ARG A 292 -0.23 13.49 14.63
N TYR A 293 -1.39 14.03 14.22
CA TYR A 293 -1.51 15.40 13.66
C TYR A 293 -2.81 16.09 14.11
N ASP A 294 -2.98 16.26 15.41
CA ASP A 294 -4.20 16.76 16.07
C ASP A 294 -4.63 18.16 15.66
N ARG A 295 -3.70 19.00 15.18
CA ARG A 295 -3.94 20.41 14.85
C ARG A 295 -4.16 20.68 13.36
N LEU A 296 -4.23 19.64 12.53
CA LEU A 296 -4.31 19.82 11.08
C LEU A 296 -5.58 20.56 10.64
N ILE A 297 -6.75 20.21 11.19
CA ILE A 297 -8.01 20.91 10.89
C ILE A 297 -7.96 22.38 11.31
N GLY A 298 -7.37 22.70 12.47
CA GLY A 298 -7.17 24.07 12.91
C GLY A 298 -6.35 24.90 11.93
N THR A 299 -5.34 24.29 11.27
CA THR A 299 -4.56 24.97 10.24
C THR A 299 -5.37 25.31 9.00
N LEU A 300 -6.44 24.57 8.73
CA LEU A 300 -7.37 24.80 7.62
C LEU A 300 -8.53 25.72 8.01
N GLY A 301 -8.56 26.21 9.26
CA GLY A 301 -9.58 27.14 9.78
C GLY A 301 -10.77 26.48 10.45
N GLY A 302 -10.71 25.17 10.74
CA GLY A 302 -11.69 24.43 11.51
C GLY A 302 -11.34 24.32 13.00
N LYS A 303 -12.13 23.53 13.75
CA LYS A 303 -11.83 23.18 15.14
C LYS A 303 -10.92 21.96 15.16
N ASP A 304 -9.84 22.01 15.92
CA ASP A 304 -8.92 20.90 16.09
C ASP A 304 -9.63 19.60 16.45
N LEU A 305 -9.17 18.51 15.86
CA LEU A 305 -9.68 17.18 16.08
C LEU A 305 -8.50 16.21 16.08
N PRO A 306 -8.33 15.42 17.16
CA PRO A 306 -7.25 14.43 17.23
C PRO A 306 -7.26 13.48 16.04
N ALA A 307 -6.09 13.27 15.45
CA ALA A 307 -5.95 12.39 14.31
C ALA A 307 -4.56 11.76 14.25
N THR A 308 -4.51 10.51 13.79
CA THR A 308 -3.29 9.78 13.53
C THR A 308 -3.45 8.92 12.28
N GLY A 309 -2.36 8.71 11.52
CA GLY A 309 -2.43 7.93 10.30
C GLY A 309 -1.08 7.79 9.61
N PHE A 310 -1.06 7.08 8.49
CA PHE A 310 0.13 6.91 7.67
C PHE A 310 -0.14 7.09 6.19
N GLY A 311 0.94 7.42 5.47
CA GLY A 311 1.04 7.34 4.02
C GLY A 311 2.05 6.27 3.61
N PHE A 312 1.63 5.33 2.78
CA PHE A 312 2.41 4.17 2.35
C PHE A 312 2.50 4.11 0.82
N GLY A 313 3.68 4.36 0.27
CA GLY A 313 3.89 4.36 -1.19
C GLY A 313 4.01 2.96 -1.78
N ASP A 314 3.38 2.72 -2.94
CA ASP A 314 3.43 1.44 -3.65
C ASP A 314 4.83 1.07 -4.19
N MET A 315 5.65 2.07 -4.51
CA MET A 315 6.90 1.84 -5.25
C MET A 315 7.97 1.15 -4.42
N VAL A 316 8.21 1.62 -3.19
CA VAL A 316 9.29 1.11 -2.34
C VAL A 316 9.00 -0.31 -1.87
N VAL A 317 7.76 -0.57 -1.43
CA VAL A 317 7.37 -1.92 -1.00
C VAL A 317 7.42 -2.92 -2.15
N MET A 318 7.07 -2.51 -3.37
CA MET A 318 7.18 -3.39 -4.53
C MET A 318 8.63 -3.75 -4.88
N GLU A 319 9.58 -2.82 -4.69
CA GLU A 319 11.01 -3.12 -4.82
C GLU A 319 11.44 -4.16 -3.77
N LEU A 320 11.09 -3.93 -2.50
CA LEU A 320 11.41 -4.86 -1.41
C LEU A 320 10.82 -6.27 -1.67
N LEU A 321 9.55 -6.34 -2.06
CA LEU A 321 8.89 -7.63 -2.33
C LEU A 321 9.51 -8.37 -3.52
N ARG A 322 9.98 -7.65 -4.54
CA ARG A 322 10.72 -8.24 -5.67
C ARG A 322 12.08 -8.79 -5.24
N GLU A 323 12.83 -8.04 -4.46
CA GLU A 323 14.14 -8.48 -3.92
C GLU A 323 14.02 -9.72 -3.05
N LYS A 324 12.97 -9.79 -2.23
CA LYS A 324 12.67 -10.95 -1.38
C LYS A 324 12.01 -12.12 -2.13
N GLY A 325 11.65 -11.96 -3.40
CA GLY A 325 10.94 -12.99 -4.16
C GLY A 325 9.52 -13.28 -3.67
N LEU A 326 8.88 -12.31 -3.03
CA LEU A 326 7.56 -12.43 -2.42
C LEU A 326 6.41 -12.00 -3.33
N VAL A 327 6.71 -11.45 -4.52
CA VAL A 327 5.69 -11.13 -5.51
C VAL A 327 5.17 -12.42 -6.13
N PRO A 328 3.86 -12.73 -6.03
CA PRO A 328 3.31 -13.98 -6.56
C PRO A 328 3.25 -13.95 -8.08
N GLU A 329 3.28 -15.13 -8.69
CA GLU A 329 2.87 -15.28 -10.08
C GLU A 329 1.37 -14.96 -10.19
N THR A 330 1.02 -14.00 -11.04
CA THR A 330 -0.37 -13.57 -11.28
C THR A 330 -0.80 -13.96 -12.71
N PRO A 331 -1.22 -15.22 -12.94
CA PRO A 331 -1.67 -15.65 -14.26
C PRO A 331 -2.91 -14.87 -14.69
N GLN A 332 -3.17 -14.83 -16.00
CA GLN A 332 -4.30 -14.07 -16.58
C GLN A 332 -5.67 -14.55 -16.07
N GLY A 333 -5.78 -15.80 -15.63
CA GLY A 333 -6.95 -16.29 -14.90
C GLY A 333 -8.22 -16.49 -15.74
N VAL A 334 -8.11 -16.68 -17.07
CA VAL A 334 -9.23 -17.13 -17.91
C VAL A 334 -9.50 -18.58 -17.62
N GLN A 335 -10.75 -18.90 -17.22
CA GLN A 335 -11.10 -20.29 -16.88
C GLN A 335 -11.35 -21.14 -18.11
N ASP A 336 -12.02 -20.60 -19.14
CA ASP A 336 -12.42 -21.33 -20.32
C ASP A 336 -11.99 -20.63 -21.62
N ILE A 337 -11.46 -21.38 -22.57
CA ILE A 337 -11.31 -20.94 -23.96
C ILE A 337 -12.42 -21.60 -24.77
N VAL A 338 -13.22 -20.80 -25.47
CA VAL A 338 -14.29 -21.31 -26.35
C VAL A 338 -13.88 -21.14 -27.79
N PHE A 339 -13.98 -22.23 -28.54
CA PHE A 339 -13.57 -22.30 -29.96
C PHE A 339 -14.61 -23.01 -30.82
N GLY A 340 -15.06 -22.36 -31.88
CA GLY A 340 -15.88 -22.97 -32.93
C GLY A 340 -15.02 -23.50 -34.10
N MET A 341 -15.20 -24.72 -34.49
CA MET A 341 -14.46 -25.33 -35.59
C MET A 341 -15.09 -24.98 -36.94
N GLY A 342 -14.69 -23.85 -37.49
CA GLY A 342 -15.16 -23.28 -38.74
C GLY A 342 -16.06 -22.05 -38.57
N PRO A 343 -16.18 -21.23 -39.62
CA PRO A 343 -16.91 -19.97 -39.58
C PRO A 343 -18.42 -20.16 -39.33
N GLU A 344 -18.98 -21.28 -39.73
CA GLU A 344 -20.40 -21.66 -39.58
C GLU A 344 -20.77 -21.89 -38.09
N LEU A 345 -19.81 -22.28 -37.26
CA LEU A 345 -20.02 -22.51 -35.81
C LEU A 345 -19.74 -21.29 -34.96
N ARG A 346 -19.42 -20.15 -35.55
CA ARG A 346 -19.09 -18.93 -34.81
C ARG A 346 -20.25 -18.46 -33.90
N GLY A 347 -21.49 -18.48 -34.44
CA GLY A 347 -22.68 -18.17 -33.65
C GLY A 347 -22.90 -19.16 -32.49
N ALA A 348 -22.69 -20.44 -32.75
CA ALA A 348 -22.77 -21.47 -31.72
C ALA A 348 -21.71 -21.29 -30.62
N ALA A 349 -20.47 -20.95 -31.01
CA ALA A 349 -19.42 -20.65 -30.03
C ALA A 349 -19.74 -19.41 -29.17
N MET A 350 -20.39 -18.41 -29.76
CA MET A 350 -20.86 -17.22 -29.00
C MET A 350 -21.96 -17.60 -28.00
N GLU A 351 -22.92 -18.45 -28.39
CA GLU A 351 -23.96 -18.97 -27.52
C GLU A 351 -23.36 -19.73 -26.33
N VAL A 352 -22.40 -20.61 -26.59
CA VAL A 352 -21.67 -21.38 -25.56
C VAL A 352 -20.89 -20.46 -24.62
N ALA A 353 -20.15 -19.48 -25.14
CA ALA A 353 -19.40 -18.53 -24.33
C ALA A 353 -20.33 -17.69 -23.45
N SER A 354 -21.50 -17.30 -23.96
CA SER A 354 -22.51 -16.56 -23.20
C SER A 354 -23.05 -17.43 -22.05
N ALA A 355 -23.39 -18.69 -22.32
CA ALA A 355 -23.87 -19.59 -21.28
C ALA A 355 -22.83 -19.85 -20.18
N ILE A 356 -21.55 -20.02 -20.54
CA ILE A 356 -20.45 -20.18 -19.57
C ILE A 356 -20.34 -18.92 -18.66
N ARG A 357 -20.38 -17.73 -19.27
CA ARG A 357 -20.30 -16.46 -18.55
C ARG A 357 -21.49 -16.24 -17.61
N SER A 358 -22.70 -16.56 -18.06
CA SER A 358 -23.92 -16.53 -17.23
C SER A 358 -23.84 -17.51 -16.06
N GLY A 359 -23.11 -18.61 -16.18
CA GLY A 359 -22.80 -19.55 -15.11
C GLY A 359 -21.66 -19.09 -14.17
N GLY A 360 -21.22 -17.83 -14.26
CA GLY A 360 -20.21 -17.24 -13.35
C GLY A 360 -18.76 -17.59 -13.66
N ARG A 361 -18.48 -18.22 -14.82
CA ARG A 361 -17.10 -18.52 -15.24
C ARG A 361 -16.60 -17.53 -16.27
N SER A 362 -15.31 -17.21 -16.23
CA SER A 362 -14.68 -16.41 -17.27
C SER A 362 -14.42 -17.25 -18.53
N ALA A 363 -14.81 -16.74 -19.70
CA ALA A 363 -14.59 -17.39 -20.98
C ALA A 363 -13.98 -16.41 -21.99
N ASP A 364 -12.87 -16.80 -22.61
CA ASP A 364 -12.31 -16.13 -23.79
C ASP A 364 -12.80 -16.86 -25.05
N LEU A 365 -13.42 -16.09 -25.94
CA LEU A 365 -13.93 -16.59 -27.20
C LEU A 365 -12.90 -16.37 -28.31
N VAL A 366 -12.49 -17.40 -28.98
CA VAL A 366 -11.63 -17.28 -30.17
C VAL A 366 -12.42 -16.61 -31.29
N LEU A 367 -12.10 -15.35 -31.60
CA LEU A 367 -12.88 -14.50 -32.51
C LEU A 367 -12.63 -14.76 -33.99
N GLU A 368 -11.48 -15.32 -34.31
CA GLU A 368 -11.05 -15.59 -35.70
C GLU A 368 -10.93 -17.08 -35.98
N ASP A 369 -10.97 -17.41 -37.26
CA ASP A 369 -10.65 -18.77 -37.69
C ASP A 369 -9.19 -19.11 -37.40
N LYS A 370 -8.97 -19.99 -36.45
CA LYS A 370 -7.63 -20.42 -36.02
C LYS A 370 -7.53 -21.94 -36.08
N LYS A 371 -6.33 -22.42 -36.46
CA LYS A 371 -6.03 -23.84 -36.40
C LYS A 371 -6.00 -24.34 -34.96
N MET A 372 -6.47 -25.56 -34.72
CA MET A 372 -6.51 -26.17 -33.37
C MET A 372 -5.18 -26.08 -32.61
N LYS A 373 -4.03 -26.23 -33.29
CA LYS A 373 -2.71 -26.06 -32.67
C LYS A 373 -2.49 -24.66 -32.09
N TRP A 374 -3.02 -23.62 -32.71
CA TRP A 374 -2.96 -22.25 -32.20
C TRP A 374 -3.85 -22.11 -30.97
N VAL A 375 -5.06 -22.67 -31.01
CA VAL A 375 -6.03 -22.61 -29.89
C VAL A 375 -5.45 -23.23 -28.62
N PHE A 376 -4.78 -24.40 -28.75
CA PHE A 376 -4.09 -25.02 -27.61
C PHE A 376 -2.98 -24.14 -27.04
N LYS A 377 -2.11 -23.55 -27.89
CA LYS A 377 -1.06 -22.63 -27.44
C LYS A 377 -1.64 -21.38 -26.81
N HIS A 378 -2.76 -20.89 -27.32
CA HIS A 378 -3.45 -19.73 -26.75
C HIS A 378 -4.01 -20.05 -25.36
N ALA A 379 -4.67 -21.20 -25.21
CA ALA A 379 -5.18 -21.65 -23.91
C ALA A 379 -4.07 -21.85 -22.87
N GLU A 380 -2.94 -22.44 -23.29
CA GLU A 380 -1.75 -22.60 -22.43
C GLU A 380 -1.17 -21.24 -22.01
N ARG A 381 -1.01 -20.31 -22.96
CA ARG A 381 -0.51 -18.95 -22.69
C ARG A 381 -1.38 -18.18 -21.70
N LEU A 382 -2.71 -18.35 -21.77
CA LEU A 382 -3.66 -17.71 -20.86
C LEU A 382 -3.84 -18.46 -19.55
N GLY A 383 -3.22 -19.62 -19.38
CA GLY A 383 -3.37 -20.46 -18.19
C GLY A 383 -4.78 -20.98 -17.99
N ALA A 384 -5.52 -21.20 -19.10
CA ALA A 384 -6.90 -21.65 -19.05
C ALA A 384 -7.04 -23.04 -18.42
N GLU A 385 -8.14 -23.24 -17.67
CA GLU A 385 -8.45 -24.53 -17.04
C GLU A 385 -9.05 -25.52 -18.04
N ARG A 386 -9.86 -25.00 -18.99
CA ARG A 386 -10.59 -25.82 -19.96
C ARG A 386 -10.54 -25.21 -21.36
N LEU A 387 -10.54 -26.09 -22.34
CA LEU A 387 -10.81 -25.78 -23.74
C LEU A 387 -12.16 -26.34 -24.10
N VAL A 388 -13.11 -25.48 -24.45
CA VAL A 388 -14.47 -25.83 -24.88
C VAL A 388 -14.55 -25.72 -26.38
N MET A 389 -14.78 -26.86 -27.06
CA MET A 389 -14.77 -26.97 -28.50
C MET A 389 -16.19 -27.21 -29.01
N VAL A 390 -16.66 -26.31 -29.87
CA VAL A 390 -17.91 -26.46 -30.63
C VAL A 390 -17.57 -27.04 -31.99
N MET A 391 -17.97 -28.28 -32.21
CA MET A 391 -17.64 -29.03 -33.41
C MET A 391 -18.94 -29.40 -34.16
N PRO A 392 -18.93 -29.59 -35.51
CA PRO A 392 -20.14 -29.77 -36.30
C PRO A 392 -21.03 -30.90 -35.83
N ASP A 393 -20.47 -32.11 -35.67
CA ASP A 393 -21.22 -33.30 -35.32
C ASP A 393 -21.85 -33.23 -33.95
N GLU A 394 -21.10 -32.72 -32.96
CA GLU A 394 -21.56 -32.56 -31.59
C GLU A 394 -22.59 -31.42 -31.46
N TRP A 395 -22.39 -30.32 -32.17
CA TRP A 395 -23.31 -29.20 -32.10
C TRP A 395 -24.67 -29.50 -32.72
N SER A 396 -24.74 -30.38 -33.71
CA SER A 396 -26.03 -30.86 -34.24
C SER A 396 -26.91 -31.49 -33.15
N GLN A 397 -26.29 -32.02 -32.09
CA GLN A 397 -26.94 -32.62 -30.92
C GLN A 397 -26.96 -31.68 -29.72
N ARG A 398 -26.58 -30.41 -29.89
CA ARG A 398 -26.42 -29.42 -28.80
C ARG A 398 -25.41 -29.84 -27.73
N ILE A 399 -24.32 -30.45 -28.16
CA ILE A 399 -23.27 -30.96 -27.30
C ILE A 399 -21.97 -30.20 -27.59
N VAL A 400 -21.12 -30.02 -26.61
CA VAL A 400 -19.75 -29.48 -26.74
C VAL A 400 -18.73 -30.44 -26.13
N LYS A 401 -17.54 -30.44 -26.68
CA LYS A 401 -16.41 -31.17 -26.11
C LYS A 401 -15.60 -30.25 -25.22
N ILE A 402 -15.37 -30.67 -23.97
CA ILE A 402 -14.53 -29.98 -23.03
C ILE A 402 -13.27 -30.76 -22.77
N LYS A 403 -12.13 -30.15 -23.01
CA LYS A 403 -10.83 -30.68 -22.63
C LYS A 403 -10.30 -29.95 -21.41
N HIS A 404 -10.11 -30.67 -20.33
CA HIS A 404 -9.42 -30.13 -19.14
C HIS A 404 -7.93 -30.02 -19.45
N LEU A 405 -7.38 -28.83 -19.16
CA LEU A 405 -5.98 -28.54 -19.37
C LEU A 405 -5.26 -28.69 -18.02
N ALA A 406 -4.16 -29.42 -18.00
CA ALA A 406 -3.35 -29.53 -16.79
C ALA A 406 -2.77 -28.16 -16.45
N ARG A 407 -3.02 -27.67 -15.24
CA ARG A 407 -2.30 -26.48 -14.73
C ARG A 407 -0.80 -26.79 -14.80
N GLY A 408 -0.05 -26.00 -15.57
CA GLY A 408 1.40 -26.10 -15.60
C GLY A 408 1.93 -26.01 -14.16
N ARG A 409 2.59 -27.07 -13.69
CA ARG A 409 3.26 -27.04 -12.41
C ARG A 409 4.38 -26.01 -12.51
N SER A 410 4.23 -24.89 -11.81
CA SER A 410 5.33 -24.00 -11.45
C SER A 410 6.44 -24.83 -10.81
N ARG A 411 7.66 -24.66 -11.27
CA ARG A 411 8.84 -25.34 -10.76
C ARG A 411 9.13 -24.84 -9.34
N LYS A 412 9.14 -25.78 -8.38
CA LYS A 412 9.79 -25.72 -7.06
C LYS A 412 9.23 -24.73 -6.03
N SER A 413 8.31 -25.21 -5.20
CA SER A 413 8.30 -24.84 -3.78
C SER A 413 9.22 -25.82 -3.01
N PRO A 414 9.98 -25.32 -2.01
CA PRO A 414 10.75 -26.19 -1.12
C PRO A 414 9.79 -27.03 -0.28
N SER A 415 10.13 -28.31 -0.11
CA SER A 415 9.43 -29.23 0.76
C SER A 415 9.48 -28.76 2.22
N THR A 416 8.39 -28.26 2.76
CA THR A 416 8.16 -28.21 4.19
C THR A 416 7.76 -29.61 4.65
N ASN A 417 8.54 -30.18 5.55
CA ASN A 417 8.28 -31.40 6.29
C ASN A 417 6.89 -31.35 6.92
N CYS A 418 6.01 -32.23 6.47
CA CYS A 418 4.73 -32.46 7.12
C CYS A 418 4.94 -33.53 8.20
N ASP A 419 4.75 -33.09 9.44
CA ASP A 419 4.84 -33.90 10.64
C ASP A 419 3.79 -35.03 10.64
N SER A 420 4.22 -36.22 10.93
CA SER A 420 3.49 -37.47 10.90
C SER A 420 2.54 -37.61 12.11
N ARG A 421 1.30 -37.10 11.97
CA ARG A 421 0.15 -37.52 12.80
C ARG A 421 -1.18 -37.21 12.17
N CYS A 422 -1.59 -37.96 11.17
CA CYS A 422 -2.99 -38.28 10.95
C CYS A 422 -3.09 -39.50 10.01
N GLY A 423 -3.50 -40.61 10.56
CA GLY A 423 -3.65 -41.85 9.82
C GLY A 423 -4.92 -41.85 8.97
N GLN A 424 -4.79 -41.62 7.69
CA GLN A 424 -5.64 -42.21 6.65
C GLN A 424 -4.84 -42.18 5.34
N ARG A 425 -4.42 -43.39 4.92
CA ARG A 425 -3.81 -43.64 3.62
C ARG A 425 -4.88 -43.46 2.55
N VAL A 426 -4.80 -42.37 1.77
CA VAL A 426 -5.42 -42.30 0.46
C VAL A 426 -4.31 -42.49 -0.56
N ALA A 427 -4.35 -43.62 -1.27
CA ALA A 427 -3.43 -43.95 -2.35
C ALA A 427 -3.60 -42.93 -3.47
N CYS A 428 -2.54 -42.14 -3.73
CA CYS A 428 -2.48 -41.26 -4.87
C CYS A 428 -2.03 -42.06 -6.10
N GLU A 429 -2.98 -42.69 -6.79
CA GLU A 429 -2.74 -43.29 -8.09
C GLU A 429 -2.54 -42.18 -9.14
N ARG A 430 -1.40 -42.28 -9.82
CA ARG A 430 -1.07 -41.45 -11.00
C ARG A 430 -2.00 -41.81 -12.15
N TYR A 431 -3.09 -41.05 -12.35
CA TYR A 431 -3.82 -41.07 -13.59
C TYR A 431 -3.28 -40.02 -14.56
N ARG A 432 -2.46 -40.47 -15.54
CA ARG A 432 -2.30 -39.82 -16.82
C ARG A 432 -3.54 -40.20 -17.66
N SER A 433 -4.59 -39.40 -17.63
CA SER A 433 -5.59 -39.40 -18.67
C SER A 433 -6.08 -37.97 -18.88
N GLN A 434 -5.89 -37.47 -20.10
CA GLN A 434 -6.52 -36.25 -20.56
C GLN A 434 -8.01 -36.58 -20.72
N SER A 435 -8.82 -36.35 -19.69
CA SER A 435 -10.26 -36.61 -19.76
C SER A 435 -10.92 -35.55 -20.65
N VAL A 436 -11.51 -36.00 -21.75
CA VAL A 436 -12.44 -35.19 -22.55
C VAL A 436 -13.83 -35.45 -21.98
N THR A 437 -14.49 -34.41 -21.47
CA THR A 437 -15.87 -34.50 -20.99
C THR A 437 -16.79 -33.93 -22.06
N VAL A 438 -17.91 -34.60 -22.28
CA VAL A 438 -18.96 -34.17 -23.21
C VAL A 438 -20.10 -33.57 -22.37
N ILE A 439 -20.50 -32.33 -22.68
CA ILE A 439 -21.58 -31.65 -21.94
C ILE A 439 -22.69 -31.24 -22.93
N ARG A 440 -23.95 -31.53 -22.58
CA ARG A 440 -25.13 -31.06 -23.29
C ARG A 440 -25.48 -29.64 -22.82
N ILE A 441 -25.75 -28.76 -23.77
CA ILE A 441 -26.19 -27.37 -23.46
C ILE A 441 -27.72 -27.33 -23.65
N GLU A 442 -28.43 -27.08 -22.54
CA GLU A 442 -29.85 -26.74 -22.57
C GLU A 442 -30.02 -25.20 -22.50
N VAL A 443 -31.04 -24.67 -23.13
CA VAL A 443 -31.30 -23.23 -23.27
C VAL A 443 -31.56 -22.55 -21.91
N SER A 444 -31.68 -23.29 -20.82
CA SER A 444 -31.93 -22.81 -19.44
C SER A 444 -30.77 -23.01 -18.46
N GLY A 445 -29.62 -23.53 -18.87
CA GLY A 445 -28.46 -23.77 -17.98
C GLY A 445 -27.66 -25.02 -18.35
N PHE A 446 -26.47 -25.15 -17.73
CA PHE A 446 -25.59 -26.29 -17.91
C PHE A 446 -26.12 -27.49 -17.10
N THR A 447 -26.48 -28.59 -17.78
CA THR A 447 -26.72 -29.87 -17.10
C THR A 447 -25.61 -30.84 -17.49
N GLN A 448 -24.90 -31.39 -16.51
CA GLN A 448 -23.80 -32.33 -16.73
C GLN A 448 -24.39 -33.70 -17.03
N VAL A 449 -24.11 -34.25 -18.23
CA VAL A 449 -24.38 -35.65 -18.59
C VAL A 449 -23.06 -36.40 -18.56
N THR A 450 -22.87 -37.24 -17.56
CA THR A 450 -21.76 -38.19 -17.48
C THR A 450 -22.11 -39.47 -18.25
N HIS A 451 -21.27 -39.82 -19.17
CA HIS A 451 -21.18 -41.19 -19.74
C HIS A 451 -19.78 -41.73 -19.49
#